data_58426e9d3cbaf2b4114195932a19c67f
#
_entry.id   58426e9d3cbaf2b4114195932a19c67f
#
_cell.length_a   1.000
_cell.length_b   1.000
_cell.length_c   1.000
_cell.angle_alpha   90.00
_cell.angle_beta   90.00
_cell.angle_gamma   90.00
#
_symmetry.space_group_name_H-M   'P 1'
#
loop_
_entity.id
_entity.type
_entity.pdbx_description
1 polymer ?
#
loop_
_entity_poly.entity_id
_entity_poly.type
_entity_poly.pdbx_seq_one_letter_code
_entity_poly.pdbx_strand_id
1 'polypeptide(L)'
;DCLLSRGLGDVYKRQPAGIYAPASLQMVQIVNIPHVLETGKRPKGGAVASGIPSIGAENVKQLGVVNFSSAKFIPEEFAAKMKTGAINGYELLLYKDGGKPGTFIPHFSMFGEGFPYQKFFINEHVFKLDFGNKGFNEFAYFFMQTDYAYHWLANNGGKAAVPGINQQNVNDIWIFSPENSKVKEFGEWVQPLFTTILKNCAQNVKLAELRDTILPKLMSGELNISALDI
;
A
#
# COMPACT_ATOMS: atom_id res chain seq x y z
N ASP A 1 -15.60 11.02 -15.69
CA ASP A 1 -15.35 9.80 -16.47
C ASP A 1 -13.84 9.61 -16.63
N CYS A 2 -13.27 8.81 -15.75
CA CYS A 2 -11.82 8.55 -15.76
C CYS A 2 -11.44 7.81 -17.06
N LEU A 3 -10.39 8.28 -17.75
CA LEU A 3 -9.82 7.61 -18.93
C LEU A 3 -9.51 6.13 -18.68
N LEU A 4 -9.23 5.76 -17.42
CA LEU A 4 -9.00 4.39 -16.98
C LEU A 4 -10.28 3.53 -17.03
N SER A 5 -11.47 4.08 -16.73
CA SER A 5 -12.71 3.29 -16.71
C SER A 5 -13.25 2.94 -18.11
N ARG A 6 -13.06 3.81 -19.09
CA ARG A 6 -13.53 3.55 -20.47
C ARG A 6 -12.58 2.66 -21.26
N GLY A 7 -11.27 2.86 -21.13
CA GLY A 7 -10.27 2.08 -21.87
C GLY A 7 -10.09 0.66 -21.32
N LEU A 8 -10.10 0.49 -20.00
CA LEU A 8 -9.91 -0.81 -19.34
C LEU A 8 -11.16 -1.69 -19.39
N GLY A 9 -12.37 -1.11 -19.37
CA GLY A 9 -13.60 -1.87 -19.52
C GLY A 9 -13.70 -2.59 -20.87
N ASP A 10 -13.21 -1.99 -21.93
CA ASP A 10 -13.17 -2.62 -23.27
C ASP A 10 -12.04 -3.66 -23.39
N VAL A 11 -10.90 -3.45 -22.74
CA VAL A 11 -9.80 -4.42 -22.67
C VAL A 11 -10.24 -5.66 -21.87
N TYR A 12 -10.96 -5.46 -20.75
CA TYR A 12 -11.44 -6.56 -19.91
C TYR A 12 -12.49 -7.43 -20.63
N LYS A 13 -13.41 -6.83 -21.40
CA LYS A 13 -14.46 -7.57 -22.11
C LYS A 13 -13.94 -8.40 -23.30
N ARG A 14 -12.71 -8.18 -23.75
CA ARG A 14 -12.11 -8.84 -24.91
C ARG A 14 -11.05 -9.89 -24.61
N GLN A 15 -10.84 -10.24 -23.33
CA GLN A 15 -9.95 -11.34 -22.98
C GLN A 15 -10.70 -12.67 -22.87
N PRO A 16 -10.19 -13.82 -23.38
CA PRO A 16 -8.81 -14.30 -23.28
C PRO A 16 -8.03 -14.49 -24.60
N ALA A 17 -8.43 -13.98 -25.70
CA ALA A 17 -7.80 -14.31 -26.98
C ALA A 17 -7.25 -13.09 -27.76
N GLY A 18 -6.61 -12.18 -27.10
CA GLY A 18 -5.94 -11.06 -27.76
C GLY A 18 -6.30 -9.72 -27.13
N ILE A 19 -5.37 -9.21 -26.37
CA ILE A 19 -5.42 -7.84 -25.85
C ILE A 19 -5.23 -6.91 -27.04
N TYR A 20 -6.29 -6.36 -27.58
CA TYR A 20 -6.21 -5.21 -28.47
C TYR A 20 -6.21 -3.93 -27.62
N ALA A 21 -5.08 -3.66 -26.96
CA ALA A 21 -4.77 -2.27 -26.65
C ALA A 21 -4.43 -1.57 -27.98
N PRO A 22 -4.89 -0.33 -28.23
CA PRO A 22 -4.33 0.45 -29.33
C PRO A 22 -2.80 0.36 -29.28
N ALA A 23 -2.12 0.34 -30.42
CA ALA A 23 -0.66 0.23 -30.48
C ALA A 23 0.06 1.31 -29.63
N SER A 24 -0.65 2.38 -29.26
CA SER A 24 -0.22 3.44 -28.34
C SER A 24 -0.30 3.07 -26.85
N LEU A 25 -0.97 1.97 -26.47
CA LEU A 25 -1.19 1.54 -25.07
C LEU A 25 -0.66 0.12 -24.89
N GLN A 26 0.66 -0.03 -24.96
CA GLN A 26 1.30 -1.33 -24.76
C GLN A 26 1.14 -1.79 -23.31
N MET A 27 0.48 -2.93 -23.11
CA MET A 27 0.45 -3.64 -21.83
C MET A 27 1.55 -4.70 -21.78
N VAL A 28 2.11 -4.88 -20.61
CA VAL A 28 3.13 -5.90 -20.31
C VAL A 28 2.76 -6.56 -18.98
N GLN A 29 3.20 -7.79 -18.78
CA GLN A 29 3.05 -8.42 -17.46
C GLN A 29 4.03 -7.79 -16.46
N ILE A 30 3.62 -7.70 -15.20
CA ILE A 30 4.46 -7.13 -14.14
C ILE A 30 5.82 -7.83 -14.07
N VAL A 31 5.88 -9.15 -14.28
CA VAL A 31 7.12 -9.91 -14.31
C VAL A 31 8.16 -9.38 -15.32
N ASN A 32 7.71 -8.71 -16.38
CA ASN A 32 8.58 -8.15 -17.42
C ASN A 32 9.02 -6.70 -17.14
N ILE A 33 8.60 -6.12 -16.03
CA ILE A 33 9.03 -4.80 -15.58
C ILE A 33 10.01 -5.00 -14.43
N PRO A 34 11.18 -4.33 -14.41
CA PRO A 34 12.05 -4.35 -13.24
C PRO A 34 11.31 -3.92 -11.99
N HIS A 35 11.26 -4.78 -10.96
CA HIS A 35 10.56 -4.50 -9.71
C HIS A 35 11.09 -5.36 -8.57
N VAL A 36 10.76 -4.95 -7.34
CA VAL A 36 10.93 -5.74 -6.13
C VAL A 36 9.54 -6.17 -5.65
N LEU A 37 9.32 -7.47 -5.52
CA LEU A 37 8.10 -8.04 -4.94
C LEU A 37 8.50 -8.98 -3.80
N GLU A 38 8.26 -8.54 -2.57
CA GLU A 38 8.72 -9.26 -1.38
C GLU A 38 7.71 -9.21 -0.23
N THR A 39 7.88 -10.08 0.75
CA THR A 39 7.17 -10.03 2.03
C THR A 39 8.14 -9.78 3.16
N GLY A 40 7.62 -9.32 4.29
CA GLY A 40 8.36 -9.36 5.54
C GLY A 40 8.38 -10.74 6.19
N LYS A 41 8.80 -10.76 7.44
CA LYS A 41 8.91 -11.98 8.24
C LYS A 41 8.41 -11.72 9.66
N ARG A 42 7.96 -12.79 10.31
CA ARG A 42 7.62 -12.77 11.73
C ARG A 42 8.67 -13.52 12.54
N PRO A 43 9.09 -13.01 13.72
CA PRO A 43 9.98 -13.74 14.61
C PRO A 43 9.30 -14.99 15.18
N LYS A 44 10.07 -16.01 15.52
CA LYS A 44 9.58 -17.16 16.27
C LYS A 44 9.07 -16.65 17.64
N GLY A 45 7.83 -16.97 17.97
CA GLY A 45 7.17 -16.44 19.16
C GLY A 45 6.23 -15.26 18.91
N GLY A 46 6.17 -14.72 17.70
CA GLY A 46 5.22 -13.68 17.32
C GLY A 46 5.69 -12.26 17.59
N ALA A 47 4.73 -11.34 17.67
CA ALA A 47 4.98 -9.94 17.96
C ALA A 47 5.34 -9.72 19.43
N VAL A 48 6.08 -8.65 19.70
CA VAL A 48 6.45 -8.19 21.04
C VAL A 48 5.73 -6.89 21.39
N ALA A 49 5.75 -6.50 22.66
CA ALA A 49 5.05 -5.30 23.14
C ALA A 49 5.71 -3.99 22.68
N SER A 50 7.01 -4.00 22.41
CA SER A 50 7.77 -2.84 21.93
C SER A 50 8.94 -3.26 21.06
N GLY A 51 9.44 -2.35 20.22
CA GLY A 51 10.53 -2.62 19.28
C GLY A 51 10.33 -1.91 17.96
N ILE A 52 10.75 -2.52 16.86
CA ILE A 52 10.54 -1.97 15.52
C ILE A 52 9.12 -2.31 15.03
N PRO A 53 8.33 -1.31 14.55
CA PRO A 53 6.99 -1.54 14.05
C PRO A 53 6.95 -2.52 12.86
N SER A 54 5.93 -3.38 12.85
CA SER A 54 5.69 -4.36 11.79
C SER A 54 4.25 -4.24 11.30
N ILE A 55 4.08 -3.71 10.11
CA ILE A 55 2.78 -3.49 9.46
C ILE A 55 2.23 -4.83 8.97
N GLY A 56 1.01 -5.13 9.40
CA GLY A 56 0.27 -6.31 8.99
C GLY A 56 -0.89 -6.02 8.04
N ALA A 57 -1.58 -7.08 7.67
CA ALA A 57 -2.76 -7.02 6.81
C ALA A 57 -3.85 -6.07 7.32
N GLU A 58 -3.98 -5.94 8.64
CA GLU A 58 -4.91 -5.04 9.32
C GLU A 58 -4.71 -3.55 9.00
N ASN A 59 -3.49 -3.19 8.60
CA ASN A 59 -3.11 -1.82 8.24
C ASN A 59 -3.09 -1.57 6.71
N VAL A 60 -3.27 -2.60 5.89
CA VAL A 60 -3.35 -2.45 4.43
C VAL A 60 -4.81 -2.27 4.05
N LYS A 61 -5.31 -1.05 4.09
CA LYS A 61 -6.72 -0.71 3.83
C LYS A 61 -6.89 0.37 2.78
N GLN A 62 -6.24 1.51 2.96
CA GLN A 62 -6.35 2.69 2.12
C GLN A 62 -5.03 3.46 2.12
N LEU A 63 -4.89 4.39 1.18
CA LEU A 63 -3.74 5.28 1.07
C LEU A 63 -3.47 6.04 2.38
N GLY A 64 -2.30 5.82 2.98
CA GLY A 64 -1.86 6.54 4.18
C GLY A 64 -2.67 6.28 5.46
N VAL A 65 -3.61 5.34 5.46
CA VAL A 65 -4.43 5.04 6.64
C VAL A 65 -3.79 3.94 7.48
N VAL A 66 -3.58 4.22 8.77
CA VAL A 66 -2.97 3.29 9.73
C VAL A 66 -3.85 3.16 10.97
N ASN A 67 -4.04 1.94 11.43
CA ASN A 67 -4.63 1.66 12.73
C ASN A 67 -3.52 1.47 13.78
N PHE A 68 -3.18 2.53 14.49
CA PHE A 68 -2.14 2.50 15.53
C PHE A 68 -2.52 1.63 16.74
N SER A 69 -3.83 1.44 17.03
CA SER A 69 -4.26 0.61 18.15
C SER A 69 -3.96 -0.88 17.95
N SER A 70 -3.75 -1.31 16.70
CA SER A 70 -3.35 -2.67 16.32
C SER A 70 -1.86 -2.78 16.00
N ALA A 71 -1.05 -1.78 16.36
CA ALA A 71 0.38 -1.79 16.10
C ALA A 71 1.05 -3.03 16.69
N LYS A 72 1.86 -3.70 15.89
CA LYS A 72 2.69 -4.85 16.30
C LYS A 72 4.13 -4.47 16.14
N PHE A 73 4.97 -5.08 16.98
CA PHE A 73 6.40 -4.80 16.99
C PHE A 73 7.20 -6.09 16.88
N ILE A 74 8.40 -5.98 16.34
CA ILE A 74 9.38 -7.07 16.26
C ILE A 74 10.64 -6.65 17.02
N PRO A 75 11.41 -7.60 17.62
CA PRO A 75 12.65 -7.30 18.31
C PRO A 75 13.64 -6.58 17.38
N GLU A 76 14.38 -5.61 17.90
CA GLU A 76 15.39 -4.85 17.13
C GLU A 76 16.46 -5.76 16.53
N GLU A 77 16.93 -6.76 17.29
CA GLU A 77 17.90 -7.74 16.80
C GLU A 77 17.36 -8.60 15.64
N PHE A 78 16.05 -8.87 15.65
CA PHE A 78 15.41 -9.58 14.54
C PHE A 78 15.30 -8.66 13.32
N ALA A 79 14.83 -7.43 13.52
CA ALA A 79 14.75 -6.42 12.47
C ALA A 79 16.10 -6.14 11.81
N ALA A 80 17.18 -6.08 12.59
CA ALA A 80 18.55 -5.87 12.09
C ALA A 80 19.04 -7.00 11.15
N LYS A 81 18.49 -8.21 11.30
CA LYS A 81 18.83 -9.38 10.45
C LYS A 81 17.89 -9.53 9.24
N MET A 82 16.81 -8.75 9.18
CA MET A 82 15.88 -8.81 8.05
C MET A 82 16.51 -8.19 6.80
N LYS A 83 16.44 -8.95 5.69
CA LYS A 83 16.90 -8.50 4.37
C LYS A 83 15.75 -8.04 3.48
N THR A 84 14.51 -8.28 3.88
CA THR A 84 13.30 -8.00 3.10
C THR A 84 12.23 -7.36 3.98
N GLY A 85 11.28 -6.68 3.35
CA GLY A 85 10.10 -6.13 4.03
C GLY A 85 10.30 -4.76 4.66
N ALA A 86 11.47 -4.14 4.54
CA ALA A 86 11.65 -2.75 4.95
C ALA A 86 10.88 -1.81 4.01
N ILE A 87 10.26 -0.78 4.57
CA ILE A 87 9.52 0.25 3.83
C ILE A 87 10.30 1.56 3.92
N ASN A 88 10.54 2.16 2.76
CA ASN A 88 11.22 3.45 2.62
C ASN A 88 10.26 4.58 2.29
N GLY A 89 9.11 4.26 1.73
CA GLY A 89 8.05 5.17 1.31
C GLY A 89 7.77 5.12 -0.19
N TYR A 90 6.48 5.23 -0.52
CA TYR A 90 5.91 5.15 -1.88
C TYR A 90 5.97 3.76 -2.53
N GLU A 91 6.29 2.70 -1.78
CA GLU A 91 6.07 1.34 -2.26
C GLU A 91 4.58 0.97 -2.15
N LEU A 92 4.09 0.21 -3.12
CA LEU A 92 2.72 -0.32 -3.09
C LEU A 92 2.64 -1.53 -2.16
N LEU A 93 1.76 -1.45 -1.18
CA LEU A 93 1.48 -2.54 -0.26
C LEU A 93 0.19 -3.25 -0.67
N LEU A 94 0.27 -4.58 -0.81
CA LEU A 94 -0.86 -5.43 -1.15
C LEU A 94 -1.16 -6.39 0.01
N TYR A 95 -2.43 -6.49 0.38
CA TYR A 95 -2.91 -7.55 1.26
C TYR A 95 -2.66 -8.90 0.61
N LYS A 96 -1.94 -9.78 1.30
CA LYS A 96 -1.49 -11.04 0.72
C LYS A 96 -2.40 -12.21 1.04
N ASP A 97 -2.76 -12.39 2.29
CA ASP A 97 -3.55 -13.54 2.74
C ASP A 97 -4.36 -13.25 4.01
N GLY A 98 -5.47 -13.97 4.15
CA GLY A 98 -6.41 -13.88 5.26
C GLY A 98 -7.85 -13.69 4.78
N GLY A 99 -8.78 -13.63 5.73
CA GLY A 99 -10.20 -13.48 5.46
C GLY A 99 -11.00 -14.77 5.64
N LYS A 100 -12.23 -14.78 5.13
CA LYS A 100 -13.11 -15.95 5.22
C LYS A 100 -12.79 -16.95 4.10
N PRO A 101 -12.81 -18.26 4.37
CA PRO A 101 -12.62 -19.29 3.35
C PRO A 101 -13.48 -19.04 2.10
N GLY A 102 -12.86 -19.19 0.94
CA GLY A 102 -13.52 -19.00 -0.36
C GLY A 102 -13.67 -17.55 -0.81
N THR A 103 -13.27 -16.56 -0.01
CA THR A 103 -13.40 -15.15 -0.37
C THR A 103 -12.10 -14.39 -0.08
N PHE A 104 -11.46 -13.90 -1.12
CA PHE A 104 -10.32 -12.99 -1.02
C PHE A 104 -10.74 -11.59 -1.47
N ILE A 105 -10.55 -10.61 -0.59
CA ILE A 105 -10.85 -9.21 -0.87
C ILE A 105 -9.52 -8.46 -0.96
N PRO A 106 -9.09 -8.07 -2.17
CA PRO A 106 -7.85 -7.30 -2.34
C PRO A 106 -7.92 -5.95 -1.63
N HIS A 107 -6.87 -5.61 -0.92
CA HIS A 107 -6.67 -4.30 -0.30
C HIS A 107 -5.28 -3.78 -0.65
N PHE A 108 -5.19 -2.46 -0.79
CA PHE A 108 -3.97 -1.77 -1.18
C PHE A 108 -3.73 -0.58 -0.27
N SER A 109 -2.46 -0.30 -0.01
CA SER A 109 -2.03 0.89 0.72
C SER A 109 -0.70 1.38 0.18
N MET A 110 -0.35 2.59 0.56
CA MET A 110 0.96 3.20 0.34
C MET A 110 1.21 4.18 1.47
N PHE A 111 2.45 4.27 1.92
CA PHE A 111 2.86 5.22 2.94
C PHE A 111 3.94 6.16 2.39
N GLY A 112 4.07 7.33 3.01
CA GLY A 112 5.13 8.28 2.69
C GLY A 112 6.45 7.97 3.41
N GLU A 113 7.49 8.70 3.05
CA GLU A 113 8.77 8.60 3.74
C GLU A 113 8.62 8.99 5.22
N GLY A 114 9.12 8.15 6.12
CA GLY A 114 9.04 8.37 7.57
C GLY A 114 7.64 8.31 8.16
N PHE A 115 6.65 7.80 7.45
CA PHE A 115 5.27 7.65 7.91
C PHE A 115 4.75 6.24 7.56
N PRO A 116 4.08 5.53 8.47
CA PRO A 116 3.64 5.95 9.82
C PRO A 116 4.74 5.96 10.88
N TYR A 117 5.90 5.39 10.58
CA TYR A 117 7.07 5.35 11.47
C TYR A 117 8.33 5.67 10.67
N GLN A 118 9.36 6.17 11.34
CA GLN A 118 10.65 6.47 10.71
C GLN A 118 11.34 5.21 10.14
N LYS A 119 11.17 4.09 10.82
CA LYS A 119 11.67 2.78 10.40
C LYS A 119 10.64 1.72 10.74
N PHE A 120 10.23 0.97 9.75
CA PHE A 120 9.26 -0.11 9.94
C PHE A 120 9.38 -1.17 8.84
N PHE A 121 8.78 -2.31 9.10
CA PHE A 121 8.75 -3.44 8.18
C PHE A 121 7.31 -3.87 7.93
N ILE A 122 7.08 -4.59 6.84
CA ILE A 122 5.87 -5.39 6.66
C ILE A 122 6.05 -6.78 7.26
N ASN A 123 4.95 -7.45 7.59
CA ASN A 123 4.97 -8.86 7.99
C ASN A 123 4.78 -9.81 6.79
N GLU A 124 4.64 -11.10 7.07
CA GLU A 124 4.46 -12.15 6.07
C GLU A 124 3.10 -12.11 5.34
N HIS A 125 2.13 -11.35 5.86
CA HIS A 125 0.78 -11.23 5.30
C HIS A 125 0.60 -10.02 4.35
N VAL A 126 1.69 -9.34 4.06
CA VAL A 126 1.72 -8.18 3.16
C VAL A 126 2.80 -8.36 2.11
N PHE A 127 2.46 -8.06 0.84
CA PHE A 127 3.43 -7.86 -0.21
C PHE A 127 3.82 -6.38 -0.31
N LYS A 128 5.10 -6.14 -0.51
CA LYS A 128 5.65 -4.87 -0.99
C LYS A 128 5.98 -5.04 -2.47
N LEU A 129 5.40 -4.20 -3.32
CA LEU A 129 5.70 -4.08 -4.74
C LEU A 129 6.29 -2.70 -4.99
N ASP A 130 7.50 -2.68 -5.52
CA ASP A 130 8.24 -1.46 -5.81
C ASP A 130 8.88 -1.54 -7.19
N PHE A 131 8.53 -0.62 -8.06
CA PHE A 131 9.10 -0.50 -9.40
C PHE A 131 10.34 0.42 -9.45
N GLY A 132 10.77 0.96 -8.30
CA GLY A 132 11.90 1.89 -8.23
C GLY A 132 11.61 3.25 -8.88
N ASN A 133 10.36 3.54 -9.21
CA ASN A 133 9.91 4.76 -9.87
C ASN A 133 8.66 5.28 -9.16
N LYS A 134 8.78 6.43 -8.49
CA LYS A 134 7.70 7.03 -7.70
C LYS A 134 6.43 7.23 -8.55
N GLY A 135 6.49 7.91 -9.67
CA GLY A 135 5.31 8.14 -10.51
C GLY A 135 4.63 6.86 -11.00
N PHE A 136 5.41 5.79 -11.24
CA PHE A 136 4.85 4.51 -11.66
C PHE A 136 4.31 3.69 -10.49
N ASN A 137 4.86 3.81 -9.29
CA ASN A 137 4.28 3.18 -8.09
C ASN A 137 2.87 3.73 -7.79
N GLU A 138 2.68 5.06 -7.90
CA GLU A 138 1.37 5.69 -7.72
C GLU A 138 0.39 5.31 -8.83
N PHE A 139 0.86 5.22 -10.08
CA PHE A 139 0.06 4.68 -11.17
C PHE A 139 -0.38 3.25 -10.88
N ALA A 140 0.53 2.38 -10.44
CA ALA A 140 0.23 0.99 -10.10
C ALA A 140 -0.77 0.89 -8.93
N TYR A 141 -0.72 1.80 -7.95
CA TYR A 141 -1.70 1.88 -6.88
C TYR A 141 -3.14 2.07 -7.41
N PHE A 142 -3.33 2.96 -8.38
CA PHE A 142 -4.64 3.13 -9.02
C PHE A 142 -4.99 1.96 -9.93
N PHE A 143 -4.01 1.45 -10.67
CA PHE A 143 -4.23 0.34 -11.58
C PHE A 143 -4.73 -0.92 -10.85
N MET A 144 -4.16 -1.23 -9.68
CA MET A 144 -4.57 -2.38 -8.87
C MET A 144 -6.03 -2.28 -8.36
N GLN A 145 -6.60 -1.07 -8.33
CA GLN A 145 -7.99 -0.82 -7.94
C GLN A 145 -8.96 -0.84 -9.12
N THR A 146 -8.49 -1.05 -10.34
CA THR A 146 -9.36 -1.27 -11.51
C THR A 146 -10.09 -2.60 -11.40
N ASP A 147 -11.28 -2.70 -12.00
CA ASP A 147 -12.06 -3.94 -12.01
C ASP A 147 -11.25 -5.14 -12.51
N TYR A 148 -10.39 -4.92 -13.51
CA TYR A 148 -9.53 -5.97 -14.04
C TYR A 148 -8.57 -6.52 -12.98
N ALA A 149 -7.71 -5.68 -12.40
CA ALA A 149 -6.69 -6.13 -11.45
C ALA A 149 -7.32 -6.63 -10.14
N TYR A 150 -8.37 -5.94 -9.68
CA TYR A 150 -9.13 -6.34 -8.50
C TYR A 150 -9.73 -7.73 -8.64
N HIS A 151 -10.49 -7.98 -9.72
CA HIS A 151 -11.10 -9.29 -9.96
C HIS A 151 -10.08 -10.38 -10.26
N TRP A 152 -8.99 -10.05 -10.94
CA TRP A 152 -7.88 -10.98 -11.14
C TRP A 152 -7.35 -11.50 -9.78
N LEU A 153 -7.04 -10.60 -8.86
CA LEU A 153 -6.53 -10.97 -7.54
C LEU A 153 -7.58 -11.68 -6.69
N ALA A 154 -8.83 -11.18 -6.67
CA ALA A 154 -9.93 -11.79 -5.92
C ALA A 154 -10.19 -13.24 -6.37
N ASN A 155 -10.25 -13.50 -7.67
CA ASN A 155 -10.52 -14.82 -8.23
C ASN A 155 -9.35 -15.79 -8.02
N ASN A 156 -8.10 -15.33 -8.04
CA ASN A 156 -6.94 -16.17 -7.79
C ASN A 156 -6.69 -16.39 -6.29
N GLY A 157 -7.00 -15.42 -5.44
CA GLY A 157 -6.83 -15.50 -3.99
C GLY A 157 -7.89 -16.34 -3.27
N GLY A 158 -9.08 -16.50 -3.85
CA GLY A 158 -10.19 -17.20 -3.20
C GLY A 158 -10.16 -18.74 -3.26
N LYS A 159 -9.18 -19.34 -3.95
CA LYS A 159 -9.17 -20.79 -4.26
C LYS A 159 -8.68 -21.68 -3.13
N ALA A 160 -8.03 -21.15 -2.11
CA ALA A 160 -7.42 -21.91 -1.03
C ALA A 160 -8.28 -21.90 0.25
N ALA A 161 -8.04 -22.86 1.15
CA ALA A 161 -8.68 -22.91 2.47
C ALA A 161 -8.36 -21.66 3.31
N VAL A 162 -7.13 -21.12 3.20
CA VAL A 162 -6.78 -19.76 3.64
C VAL A 162 -6.69 -18.91 2.38
N PRO A 163 -7.63 -17.97 2.18
CA PRO A 163 -7.61 -17.12 1.00
C PRO A 163 -6.32 -16.28 0.95
N GLY A 164 -5.74 -16.18 -0.22
CA GLY A 164 -4.50 -15.42 -0.38
C GLY A 164 -3.92 -15.51 -1.78
N ILE A 165 -3.12 -14.52 -2.12
CA ILE A 165 -2.39 -14.43 -3.38
C ILE A 165 -0.91 -14.79 -3.16
N ASN A 166 -0.29 -15.28 -4.20
CA ASN A 166 1.16 -15.52 -4.24
C ASN A 166 1.86 -14.55 -5.20
N GLN A 167 3.18 -14.60 -5.26
CA GLN A 167 3.95 -13.71 -6.13
C GLN A 167 3.59 -13.89 -7.61
N GLN A 168 3.29 -15.12 -8.03
CA GLN A 168 2.91 -15.40 -9.42
C GLN A 168 1.60 -14.69 -9.78
N ASN A 169 0.61 -14.66 -8.87
CA ASN A 169 -0.65 -13.96 -9.11
C ASN A 169 -0.46 -12.47 -9.35
N VAL A 170 0.52 -11.84 -8.68
CA VAL A 170 0.87 -10.44 -8.90
C VAL A 170 1.67 -10.27 -10.20
N ASN A 171 2.66 -11.12 -10.43
CA ASN A 171 3.54 -11.07 -11.58
C ASN A 171 2.81 -11.29 -12.92
N ASP A 172 1.74 -12.06 -12.92
CA ASP A 172 0.93 -12.35 -14.12
C ASP A 172 -0.04 -11.23 -14.49
N ILE A 173 -0.20 -10.21 -13.64
CA ILE A 173 -1.06 -9.06 -13.96
C ILE A 173 -0.49 -8.32 -15.17
N TRP A 174 -1.34 -8.05 -16.16
CA TRP A 174 -1.02 -7.17 -17.26
C TRP A 174 -1.26 -5.71 -16.84
N ILE A 175 -0.26 -4.88 -16.99
CA ILE A 175 -0.29 -3.45 -16.64
C ILE A 175 0.25 -2.63 -17.81
N PHE A 176 -0.16 -1.38 -17.95
CA PHE A 176 0.43 -0.51 -18.97
C PHE A 176 1.92 -0.29 -18.70
N SER A 177 2.69 -0.36 -19.79
CA SER A 177 4.15 -0.22 -19.71
C SER A 177 4.56 1.11 -19.07
N PRO A 178 5.58 1.13 -18.19
CA PRO A 178 6.17 2.37 -17.68
C PRO A 178 6.78 3.25 -18.78
N GLU A 179 7.06 2.68 -19.96
CA GLU A 179 7.58 3.44 -21.11
C GLU A 179 6.47 4.19 -21.85
N ASN A 180 5.22 3.91 -21.58
CA ASN A 180 4.10 4.59 -22.21
C ASN A 180 4.03 6.07 -21.78
N SER A 181 3.99 6.99 -22.74
CA SER A 181 3.99 8.43 -22.47
C SER A 181 2.81 8.89 -21.61
N LYS A 182 1.63 8.29 -21.78
CA LYS A 182 0.45 8.62 -20.98
C LYS A 182 0.57 8.13 -19.53
N VAL A 183 1.25 7.02 -19.31
CA VAL A 183 1.55 6.52 -17.97
C VAL A 183 2.55 7.42 -17.27
N LYS A 184 3.58 7.88 -17.98
CA LYS A 184 4.56 8.85 -17.47
C LYS A 184 3.88 10.18 -17.11
N GLU A 185 3.11 10.73 -18.04
CA GLU A 185 2.34 11.97 -17.84
C GLU A 185 1.40 11.88 -16.61
N PHE A 186 0.69 10.75 -16.46
CA PHE A 186 -0.16 10.49 -15.30
C PHE A 186 0.67 10.41 -14.00
N GLY A 187 1.79 9.69 -14.02
CA GLY A 187 2.69 9.55 -12.88
C GLY A 187 3.23 10.90 -12.41
N GLU A 188 3.68 11.75 -13.33
CA GLU A 188 4.16 13.10 -13.06
C GLU A 188 3.07 13.99 -12.45
N TRP A 189 1.83 13.85 -12.94
CA TRP A 189 0.69 14.61 -12.44
C TRP A 189 0.23 14.13 -11.05
N VAL A 190 0.19 12.83 -10.80
CA VAL A 190 -0.37 12.25 -9.57
C VAL A 190 0.61 12.24 -8.41
N GLN A 191 1.90 12.10 -8.68
CA GLN A 191 2.95 11.99 -7.66
C GLN A 191 2.95 13.15 -6.64
N PRO A 192 2.86 14.45 -7.02
CA PRO A 192 2.78 15.53 -6.04
C PRO A 192 1.49 15.49 -5.21
N LEU A 193 0.39 14.97 -5.77
CA LEU A 193 -0.86 14.79 -5.02
C LEU A 193 -0.70 13.73 -3.93
N PHE A 194 -0.10 12.57 -4.26
CA PHE A 194 0.23 11.54 -3.27
C PHE A 194 1.15 12.06 -2.18
N THR A 195 2.19 12.80 -2.56
CA THR A 195 3.10 13.43 -1.60
C THR A 195 2.33 14.32 -0.63
N THR A 196 1.40 15.14 -1.13
CA THR A 196 0.58 16.03 -0.30
C THR A 196 -0.37 15.24 0.60
N ILE A 197 -1.07 14.25 0.06
CA ILE A 197 -1.99 13.39 0.83
C ILE A 197 -1.25 12.69 1.97
N LEU A 198 -0.11 12.05 1.68
CA LEU A 198 0.65 11.29 2.66
C LEU A 198 1.28 12.19 3.73
N LYS A 199 1.74 13.40 3.37
CA LYS A 199 2.16 14.42 4.33
C LYS A 199 1.01 14.86 5.24
N ASN A 200 -0.18 15.09 4.68
CA ASN A 200 -1.37 15.44 5.46
C ASN A 200 -1.78 14.29 6.41
N CYS A 201 -1.69 13.03 5.97
CA CYS A 201 -1.91 11.88 6.86
C CYS A 201 -0.95 11.91 8.05
N ALA A 202 0.34 12.16 7.82
CA ALA A 202 1.34 12.26 8.88
C ALA A 202 1.07 13.45 9.82
N GLN A 203 0.65 14.59 9.28
CA GLN A 203 0.27 15.76 10.09
C GLN A 203 -0.97 15.50 10.93
N ASN A 204 -1.99 14.86 10.37
CA ASN A 204 -3.23 14.53 11.08
C ASN A 204 -2.96 13.62 12.30
N VAL A 205 -2.04 12.68 12.20
CA VAL A 205 -1.63 11.84 13.33
C VAL A 205 -1.02 12.71 14.43
N LYS A 206 -0.06 13.59 14.09
CA LYS A 206 0.58 14.49 15.07
C LYS A 206 -0.43 15.45 15.72
N LEU A 207 -1.36 15.98 14.94
CA LEU A 207 -2.42 16.85 15.46
C LEU A 207 -3.36 16.11 16.40
N ALA A 208 -3.71 14.86 16.10
CA ALA A 208 -4.50 14.02 16.99
C ALA A 208 -3.77 13.74 18.32
N GLU A 209 -2.49 13.36 18.26
CA GLU A 209 -1.65 13.15 19.45
C GLU A 209 -1.55 14.43 20.30
N LEU A 210 -1.35 15.58 19.67
CA LEU A 210 -1.30 16.88 20.34
C LEU A 210 -2.64 17.22 21.00
N ARG A 211 -3.75 17.07 20.30
CA ARG A 211 -5.09 17.26 20.85
C ARG A 211 -5.31 16.38 22.08
N ASP A 212 -5.02 15.08 21.96
CA ASP A 212 -5.27 14.10 23.02
C ASP A 212 -4.36 14.30 24.25
N THR A 213 -3.20 14.96 24.04
CA THR A 213 -2.30 15.35 25.12
C THR A 213 -2.74 16.64 25.80
N ILE A 214 -3.18 17.64 25.04
CA ILE A 214 -3.48 18.98 25.55
C ILE A 214 -4.88 19.06 26.14
N LEU A 215 -5.88 18.45 25.49
CA LEU A 215 -7.28 18.58 25.89
C LEU A 215 -7.56 18.18 27.35
N PRO A 216 -7.04 17.06 27.88
CA PRO A 216 -7.21 16.72 29.30
C PRO A 216 -6.59 17.76 30.25
N LYS A 217 -5.45 18.33 29.90
CA LYS A 217 -4.76 19.34 30.70
C LYS A 217 -5.49 20.69 30.73
N LEU A 218 -6.13 21.05 29.62
CA LEU A 218 -7.01 22.21 29.56
C LEU A 218 -8.27 21.99 30.40
N MET A 219 -8.89 20.81 30.30
CA MET A 219 -10.11 20.49 31.02
C MET A 219 -9.87 20.37 32.53
N SER A 220 -8.69 19.92 32.98
CA SER A 220 -8.32 19.86 34.40
C SER A 220 -7.85 21.20 34.98
N GLY A 221 -7.65 22.23 34.15
CA GLY A 221 -7.08 23.52 34.56
C GLY A 221 -5.56 23.48 34.81
N GLU A 222 -4.88 22.37 34.50
CA GLU A 222 -3.42 22.25 34.58
C GLU A 222 -2.73 23.20 33.60
N LEU A 223 -3.33 23.41 32.42
CA LEU A 223 -2.92 24.41 31.44
C LEU A 223 -3.91 25.59 31.47
N ASN A 224 -3.41 26.76 31.89
CA ASN A 224 -4.16 28.00 31.85
C ASN A 224 -3.78 28.80 30.60
N ILE A 225 -4.74 29.01 29.69
CA ILE A 225 -4.55 29.78 28.46
C ILE A 225 -4.89 31.24 28.59
N SER A 226 -5.34 31.73 29.77
CA SER A 226 -5.73 33.10 29.99
C SER A 226 -4.60 34.12 29.79
N ALA A 227 -3.34 33.64 29.70
CA ALA A 227 -2.16 34.47 29.47
C ALA A 227 -1.63 34.42 28.03
N LEU A 228 -2.31 33.68 27.13
CA LEU A 228 -1.95 33.63 25.71
C LEU A 228 -2.66 34.78 24.98
N ASP A 229 -1.90 35.75 24.50
CA ASP A 229 -2.40 36.74 23.53
C ASP A 229 -2.68 35.97 22.22
N ILE A 230 -3.98 35.77 21.91
CA ILE A 230 -4.47 35.15 20.68
C ILE A 230 -4.96 36.27 19.74
#